data_bb1d44b81a404ea7e742f20573f9864f
#
_entry.id   bb1d44b81a404ea7e742f20573f9864f
#
_cell.length_a   1.000
_cell.length_b   1.000
_cell.length_c   1.000
_cell.angle_alpha   90.00
_cell.angle_beta   90.00
_cell.angle_gamma   90.00
#
_symmetry.space_group_name_H-M   'P 1'
#
loop_
_entity.id
_entity.type
_entity.pdbx_description
1 polymer ?
#
loop_
_entity_poly.entity_id
_entity_poly.type
_entity_poly.pdbx_seq_one_letter_code
_entity_poly.pdbx_strand_id
1 'polypeptide(L)'
;MLSMDSLPAYRLSSFRYFDPGERHIHRTFREDVLLLVMDGVLRFEEGGNAVEVGSGEYYIQRHGLEQSGVTASSTPKYFYIHFIGGFTPTAHMLPIRGRADMAALFPLMQQLETLRVSGAPTVQKNAVFYQILSELYNAANSSPTRELTMKVLAIVSRDMRCALTLDDLAAACGYSRNHIIHAFKRETGMTPYAYILTLRLEAAKDLLRNSQLPVEQIAAACGFGSYINLYKKFKKHEHCSPAKWRSINS
;
A
#
# COMPACT_ATOMS: atom_id res chain seq x y z
N MET A 1 -11.58 -10.76 7.05
CA MET A 1 -10.56 -9.83 6.49
C MET A 1 -9.38 -10.64 5.98
N LEU A 2 -8.73 -10.21 4.90
CA LEU A 2 -7.50 -10.80 4.36
C LEU A 2 -6.29 -10.07 4.97
N SER A 3 -5.27 -10.83 5.44
CA SER A 3 -4.02 -10.26 5.93
C SER A 3 -3.17 -9.71 4.78
N MET A 4 -2.71 -8.48 4.92
CA MET A 4 -1.79 -7.82 3.98
C MET A 4 -0.31 -8.05 4.33
N ASP A 5 -0.03 -8.64 5.50
CA ASP A 5 1.31 -9.02 5.94
C ASP A 5 1.69 -10.45 5.50
N SER A 6 0.75 -11.18 4.90
CA SER A 6 1.00 -12.45 4.23
C SER A 6 1.09 -12.25 2.72
N LEU A 7 1.71 -13.19 2.02
CA LEU A 7 1.81 -13.18 0.57
C LEU A 7 0.82 -14.19 -0.03
N PRO A 8 -0.43 -13.79 -0.35
CA PRO A 8 -1.38 -14.69 -0.97
C PRO A 8 -0.90 -15.12 -2.35
N ALA A 9 -1.02 -16.39 -2.68
CA ALA A 9 -0.50 -16.97 -3.91
C ALA A 9 -1.57 -16.97 -5.00
N TYR A 10 -1.34 -16.25 -6.08
CA TYR A 10 -2.16 -16.27 -7.30
C TYR A 10 -2.28 -17.68 -7.89
N ARG A 11 -3.48 -18.03 -8.38
CA ARG A 11 -3.76 -19.29 -9.06
C ARG A 11 -4.27 -19.08 -10.48
N LEU A 12 -5.38 -18.34 -10.61
CA LEU A 12 -6.07 -18.13 -11.87
C LEU A 12 -6.82 -16.79 -11.84
N SER A 13 -7.01 -16.16 -12.99
CA SER A 13 -7.88 -15.00 -13.14
C SER A 13 -8.53 -15.01 -14.49
N SER A 14 -9.68 -14.35 -14.66
CA SER A 14 -10.22 -14.00 -15.96
C SER A 14 -11.34 -12.96 -15.82
N PHE A 15 -11.70 -12.34 -16.94
CA PHE A 15 -12.94 -11.61 -17.08
C PHE A 15 -14.13 -12.57 -17.22
N ARG A 16 -15.26 -12.23 -16.63
CA ARG A 16 -16.52 -12.97 -16.73
C ARG A 16 -17.67 -12.01 -16.99
N TYR A 17 -18.55 -12.42 -17.87
CA TYR A 17 -19.74 -11.71 -18.28
C TYR A 17 -20.91 -12.68 -18.14
N PHE A 18 -22.01 -12.24 -17.51
CA PHE A 18 -23.24 -13.04 -17.43
C PHE A 18 -24.24 -12.61 -18.47
N ASP A 19 -24.90 -13.59 -19.05
CA ASP A 19 -26.06 -13.36 -19.87
C ASP A 19 -27.30 -13.01 -19.03
N PRO A 20 -28.33 -12.36 -19.63
CA PRO A 20 -29.57 -12.07 -18.90
C PRO A 20 -30.20 -13.35 -18.33
N GLY A 21 -30.47 -13.33 -17.01
CA GLY A 21 -31.04 -14.47 -16.28
C GLY A 21 -30.03 -15.51 -15.80
N GLU A 22 -28.74 -15.36 -16.13
CA GLU A 22 -27.69 -16.26 -15.64
C GLU A 22 -27.54 -16.16 -14.12
N ARG A 23 -27.29 -17.31 -13.49
CA ARG A 23 -27.11 -17.43 -12.05
C ARG A 23 -25.68 -17.83 -11.74
N HIS A 24 -25.24 -17.48 -10.54
CA HIS A 24 -23.95 -17.96 -10.03
C HIS A 24 -23.93 -19.48 -9.97
N ILE A 25 -22.80 -20.08 -10.27
CA ILE A 25 -22.63 -21.53 -10.26
C ILE A 25 -22.67 -22.06 -8.82
N HIS A 26 -23.29 -23.22 -8.63
CA HIS A 26 -23.25 -23.95 -7.37
C HIS A 26 -21.89 -24.66 -7.21
N ARG A 27 -21.12 -24.31 -6.17
CA ARG A 27 -19.77 -24.84 -5.97
C ARG A 27 -19.24 -24.60 -4.56
N THR A 28 -18.23 -25.39 -4.19
CA THR A 28 -17.36 -25.12 -3.03
C THR A 28 -15.91 -25.17 -3.49
N PHE A 29 -15.19 -24.07 -3.38
CA PHE A 29 -13.79 -24.01 -3.77
C PHE A 29 -12.84 -24.32 -2.62
N ARG A 30 -11.64 -24.80 -2.97
CA ARG A 30 -10.47 -24.91 -2.06
C ARG A 30 -9.63 -23.63 -2.03
N GLU A 31 -9.96 -22.67 -2.87
CA GLU A 31 -9.26 -21.40 -3.05
C GLU A 31 -10.20 -20.25 -2.71
N ASP A 32 -9.64 -19.15 -2.24
CA ASP A 32 -10.36 -17.90 -2.09
C ASP A 32 -10.50 -17.22 -3.46
N VAL A 33 -11.55 -16.41 -3.65
CA VAL A 33 -11.79 -15.73 -4.92
C VAL A 33 -12.06 -14.25 -4.69
N LEU A 34 -11.19 -13.40 -5.19
CA LEU A 34 -11.44 -11.96 -5.27
C LEU A 34 -12.31 -11.68 -6.49
N LEU A 35 -13.44 -11.03 -6.27
CA LEU A 35 -14.38 -10.56 -7.29
C LEU A 35 -14.28 -9.03 -7.37
N LEU A 36 -14.13 -8.48 -8.59
CA LEU A 36 -14.07 -7.05 -8.88
C LEU A 36 -15.19 -6.76 -9.90
N VAL A 37 -16.30 -6.18 -9.45
CA VAL A 37 -17.47 -5.95 -10.30
C VAL A 37 -17.37 -4.60 -10.99
N MET A 38 -17.24 -4.62 -12.31
CA MET A 38 -17.10 -3.42 -13.13
C MET A 38 -18.45 -2.81 -13.53
N ASP A 39 -19.45 -3.68 -13.77
CA ASP A 39 -20.77 -3.26 -14.22
C ASP A 39 -21.83 -4.27 -13.77
N GLY A 40 -23.09 -3.83 -13.60
CA GLY A 40 -24.18 -4.68 -13.15
C GLY A 40 -24.11 -5.07 -11.66
N VAL A 41 -24.82 -6.13 -11.30
CA VAL A 41 -24.88 -6.65 -9.93
C VAL A 41 -24.73 -8.18 -9.94
N LEU A 42 -23.72 -8.67 -9.30
CA LEU A 42 -23.49 -10.11 -9.06
C LEU A 42 -24.22 -10.54 -7.79
N ARG A 43 -25.10 -11.57 -7.89
CA ARG A 43 -25.86 -12.13 -6.78
C ARG A 43 -25.54 -13.60 -6.60
N PHE A 44 -25.30 -13.99 -5.34
CA PHE A 44 -25.10 -15.39 -4.95
C PHE A 44 -25.37 -15.55 -3.44
N GLU A 45 -25.41 -16.78 -3.00
CA GLU A 45 -25.34 -17.11 -1.56
C GLU A 45 -23.98 -17.68 -1.24
N GLU A 46 -23.45 -17.37 -0.07
CA GLU A 46 -22.22 -17.94 0.46
C GLU A 46 -22.44 -18.39 1.91
N GLY A 47 -22.25 -19.70 2.15
CA GLY A 47 -22.51 -20.28 3.49
C GLY A 47 -23.93 -20.02 4.00
N GLY A 48 -24.94 -20.01 3.10
CA GLY A 48 -26.33 -19.73 3.41
C GLY A 48 -26.70 -18.25 3.58
N ASN A 49 -25.79 -17.32 3.32
CA ASN A 49 -26.05 -15.88 3.40
C ASN A 49 -26.12 -15.27 1.99
N ALA A 50 -27.17 -14.50 1.72
CA ALA A 50 -27.30 -13.78 0.46
C ALA A 50 -26.24 -12.67 0.35
N VAL A 51 -25.57 -12.60 -0.81
CA VAL A 51 -24.54 -11.61 -1.14
C VAL A 51 -24.91 -10.93 -2.45
N GLU A 52 -24.87 -9.60 -2.44
CA GLU A 52 -24.91 -8.76 -3.63
C GLU A 52 -23.66 -7.94 -3.72
N VAL A 53 -23.03 -7.91 -4.91
CA VAL A 53 -21.83 -7.11 -5.19
C VAL A 53 -22.15 -6.26 -6.43
N GLY A 54 -22.20 -4.96 -6.24
CA GLY A 54 -22.55 -3.99 -7.28
C GLY A 54 -21.32 -3.44 -8.02
N SER A 55 -21.61 -2.67 -9.08
CA SER A 55 -20.56 -1.95 -9.82
C SER A 55 -19.71 -1.06 -8.91
N GLY A 56 -18.39 -1.12 -9.08
CA GLY A 56 -17.43 -0.38 -8.23
C GLY A 56 -17.18 -1.05 -6.88
N GLU A 57 -17.63 -2.26 -6.66
CA GLU A 57 -17.39 -3.00 -5.43
C GLU A 57 -16.50 -4.23 -5.67
N TYR A 58 -15.79 -4.64 -4.60
CA TYR A 58 -15.11 -5.94 -4.54
C TYR A 58 -15.68 -6.81 -3.44
N TYR A 59 -15.53 -8.13 -3.60
CA TYR A 59 -15.86 -9.14 -2.60
C TYR A 59 -14.82 -10.27 -2.62
N ILE A 60 -14.46 -10.79 -1.45
CA ILE A 60 -13.59 -11.97 -1.34
C ILE A 60 -14.42 -13.15 -0.86
N GLN A 61 -14.73 -14.08 -1.79
CA GLN A 61 -15.34 -15.36 -1.49
C GLN A 61 -14.34 -16.24 -0.75
N ARG A 62 -14.80 -16.87 0.32
CA ARG A 62 -13.94 -17.69 1.19
C ARG A 62 -13.94 -19.15 0.76
N HIS A 63 -12.75 -19.75 0.76
CA HIS A 63 -12.61 -21.18 0.55
C HIS A 63 -13.42 -21.98 1.59
N GLY A 64 -13.88 -23.18 1.21
CA GLY A 64 -14.62 -24.07 2.08
C GLY A 64 -16.08 -23.68 2.33
N LEU A 65 -16.52 -22.50 1.91
CA LEU A 65 -17.92 -22.10 1.95
C LEU A 65 -18.64 -22.50 0.67
N GLU A 66 -19.84 -23.02 0.81
CA GLU A 66 -20.71 -23.33 -0.31
C GLU A 66 -21.22 -22.03 -0.95
N GLN A 67 -21.17 -21.97 -2.26
CA GLN A 67 -21.66 -20.86 -3.07
C GLN A 67 -22.76 -21.34 -3.99
N SER A 68 -23.87 -20.61 -4.08
CA SER A 68 -24.98 -20.95 -4.95
C SER A 68 -25.63 -19.71 -5.55
N GLY A 69 -26.17 -19.87 -6.75
CA GLY A 69 -26.88 -18.81 -7.47
C GLY A 69 -28.40 -18.97 -7.36
N VAL A 70 -28.98 -18.69 -6.21
CA VAL A 70 -30.43 -18.81 -6.01
C VAL A 70 -31.17 -17.75 -6.82
N THR A 71 -30.67 -16.51 -6.81
CA THR A 71 -31.27 -15.38 -7.53
C THR A 71 -30.46 -15.04 -8.78
N ALA A 72 -31.14 -14.71 -9.88
CA ALA A 72 -30.48 -14.26 -11.08
C ALA A 72 -29.72 -12.95 -10.86
N SER A 73 -28.50 -12.87 -11.40
CA SER A 73 -27.69 -11.66 -11.42
C SER A 73 -28.18 -10.67 -12.48
N SER A 74 -27.88 -9.38 -12.31
CA SER A 74 -28.22 -8.33 -13.28
C SER A 74 -27.04 -8.09 -14.20
N THR A 75 -26.83 -8.98 -15.17
CA THR A 75 -25.78 -8.94 -16.22
C THR A 75 -24.42 -8.40 -15.72
N PRO A 76 -23.85 -8.97 -14.65
CA PRO A 76 -22.60 -8.48 -14.11
C PRO A 76 -21.45 -8.69 -15.08
N LYS A 77 -20.59 -7.67 -15.17
CA LYS A 77 -19.26 -7.75 -15.76
C LYS A 77 -18.26 -7.65 -14.64
N TYR A 78 -17.47 -8.68 -14.42
CA TYR A 78 -16.52 -8.71 -13.33
C TYR A 78 -15.24 -9.41 -13.72
N PHE A 79 -14.17 -9.10 -12.97
CA PHE A 79 -12.91 -9.81 -13.01
C PHE A 79 -12.78 -10.65 -11.75
N TYR A 80 -12.35 -11.89 -11.88
CA TYR A 80 -12.11 -12.74 -10.73
C TYR A 80 -10.67 -13.21 -10.65
N ILE A 81 -10.17 -13.37 -9.43
CA ILE A 81 -8.83 -13.87 -9.14
C ILE A 81 -8.94 -14.97 -8.08
N HIS A 82 -8.58 -16.20 -8.44
CA HIS A 82 -8.40 -17.29 -7.51
C HIS A 82 -7.03 -17.18 -6.86
N PHE A 83 -6.97 -17.35 -5.55
CA PHE A 83 -5.73 -17.30 -4.79
C PHE A 83 -5.80 -18.17 -3.54
N ILE A 84 -4.64 -18.47 -2.96
CA ILE A 84 -4.53 -19.07 -1.63
C ILE A 84 -3.90 -18.01 -0.74
N GLY A 85 -4.61 -17.57 0.30
CA GLY A 85 -4.18 -16.48 1.16
C GLY A 85 -4.36 -16.74 2.64
N GLY A 86 -3.66 -15.94 3.45
CA GLY A 86 -3.75 -15.96 4.89
C GLY A 86 -4.89 -15.07 5.40
N PHE A 87 -5.70 -15.60 6.30
CA PHE A 87 -6.71 -14.85 7.02
C PHE A 87 -6.40 -14.76 8.51
N THR A 88 -5.16 -15.09 8.87
CA THR A 88 -4.67 -14.87 10.24
C THR A 88 -4.67 -13.37 10.54
N PRO A 89 -5.27 -12.95 11.65
CA PRO A 89 -5.30 -11.53 12.02
C PRO A 89 -3.90 -10.95 12.17
N THR A 90 -3.67 -9.80 11.52
CA THR A 90 -2.42 -9.03 11.60
C THR A 90 -2.75 -7.54 11.77
N ALA A 91 -1.73 -6.69 11.81
CA ALA A 91 -1.92 -5.24 11.91
C ALA A 91 -2.58 -4.64 10.65
N HIS A 92 -2.33 -5.24 9.48
CA HIS A 92 -2.80 -4.72 8.20
C HIS A 92 -3.80 -5.70 7.57
N MET A 93 -5.08 -5.36 7.63
CA MET A 93 -6.16 -6.22 7.17
C MET A 93 -6.99 -5.55 6.08
N LEU A 94 -7.19 -6.23 4.95
CA LEU A 94 -8.14 -5.84 3.92
C LEU A 94 -9.52 -6.43 4.26
N PRO A 95 -10.60 -5.63 4.31
CA PRO A 95 -11.97 -6.12 4.45
C PRO A 95 -12.32 -7.11 3.34
N ILE A 96 -13.21 -8.07 3.61
CA ILE A 96 -13.69 -9.04 2.59
C ILE A 96 -14.61 -8.38 1.56
N ARG A 97 -15.12 -7.19 1.84
CA ARG A 97 -15.97 -6.39 0.95
C ARG A 97 -15.63 -4.91 1.09
N GLY A 98 -15.68 -4.18 -0.01
CA GLY A 98 -15.51 -2.74 -0.02
C GLY A 98 -15.72 -2.14 -1.40
N ARG A 99 -15.49 -0.83 -1.50
CA ARG A 99 -15.45 -0.12 -2.76
C ARG A 99 -14.04 -0.17 -3.36
N ALA A 100 -13.99 -0.11 -4.69
CA ALA A 100 -12.76 -0.14 -5.45
C ALA A 100 -12.81 0.92 -6.56
N ASP A 101 -11.68 1.58 -6.81
CA ASP A 101 -11.52 2.45 -7.98
C ASP A 101 -11.26 1.56 -9.21
N MET A 102 -12.31 1.27 -9.94
CA MET A 102 -12.22 0.42 -11.15
C MET A 102 -11.39 1.07 -12.25
N ALA A 103 -11.29 2.42 -12.30
CA ALA A 103 -10.44 3.10 -13.30
C ALA A 103 -8.96 2.85 -13.02
N ALA A 104 -8.55 2.86 -11.76
CA ALA A 104 -7.18 2.53 -11.35
C ALA A 104 -6.88 1.02 -11.49
N LEU A 105 -7.86 0.15 -11.23
CA LEU A 105 -7.67 -1.30 -11.24
C LEU A 105 -7.74 -1.93 -12.64
N PHE A 106 -8.50 -1.34 -13.58
CA PHE A 106 -8.73 -1.92 -14.90
C PHE A 106 -7.44 -2.21 -15.69
N PRO A 107 -6.44 -1.30 -15.73
CA PRO A 107 -5.17 -1.59 -16.39
C PRO A 107 -4.43 -2.78 -15.77
N LEU A 108 -4.48 -2.94 -14.44
CA LEU A 108 -3.87 -4.08 -13.74
C LEU A 108 -4.60 -5.39 -14.04
N MET A 109 -5.94 -5.37 -14.12
CA MET A 109 -6.73 -6.53 -14.52
C MET A 109 -6.38 -6.97 -15.95
N GLN A 110 -6.27 -6.03 -16.90
CA GLN A 110 -5.86 -6.31 -18.27
C GLN A 110 -4.44 -6.88 -18.35
N GLN A 111 -3.51 -6.28 -17.59
CA GLN A 111 -2.14 -6.78 -17.51
C GLN A 111 -2.09 -8.20 -16.95
N LEU A 112 -2.83 -8.49 -15.87
CA LEU A 112 -2.89 -9.83 -15.29
C LEU A 112 -3.46 -10.85 -16.27
N GLU A 113 -4.52 -10.49 -17.01
CA GLU A 113 -5.10 -11.33 -18.05
C GLU A 113 -4.14 -11.60 -19.20
N THR A 114 -3.41 -10.57 -19.65
CA THR A 114 -2.36 -10.72 -20.68
C THR A 114 -1.26 -11.68 -20.22
N LEU A 115 -0.78 -11.55 -18.98
CA LEU A 115 0.20 -12.46 -18.39
C LEU A 115 -0.33 -13.89 -18.23
N ARG A 116 -1.64 -14.05 -17.97
CA ARG A 116 -2.28 -15.36 -17.93
C ARG A 116 -2.31 -16.03 -19.31
N VAL A 117 -2.78 -15.30 -20.32
CA VAL A 117 -2.94 -15.81 -21.68
C VAL A 117 -1.59 -16.12 -22.33
N SER A 118 -0.57 -15.30 -22.09
CA SER A 118 0.78 -15.51 -22.62
C SER A 118 1.57 -16.64 -21.91
N GLY A 119 1.00 -17.26 -20.87
CA GLY A 119 1.70 -18.28 -20.09
C GLY A 119 2.87 -17.74 -19.27
N ALA A 120 2.87 -16.44 -18.93
CA ALA A 120 3.95 -15.80 -18.19
C ALA A 120 4.25 -16.49 -16.84
N PRO A 121 5.49 -16.35 -16.31
CA PRO A 121 5.87 -16.92 -15.02
C PRO A 121 4.95 -16.47 -13.87
N THR A 122 4.72 -17.37 -12.91
CA THR A 122 3.84 -17.08 -11.75
C THR A 122 4.30 -15.87 -10.94
N VAL A 123 5.61 -15.61 -10.86
CA VAL A 123 6.14 -14.44 -10.15
C VAL A 123 5.63 -13.11 -10.74
N GLN A 124 5.51 -13.00 -12.08
CA GLN A 124 4.99 -11.80 -12.74
C GLN A 124 3.50 -11.63 -12.46
N LYS A 125 2.73 -12.71 -12.48
CA LYS A 125 1.30 -12.70 -12.14
C LYS A 125 1.07 -12.33 -10.67
N ASN A 126 1.86 -12.87 -9.74
CA ASN A 126 1.82 -12.47 -8.33
C ASN A 126 2.14 -10.97 -8.14
N ALA A 127 3.14 -10.44 -8.86
CA ALA A 127 3.50 -9.02 -8.75
C ALA A 127 2.31 -8.10 -9.09
N VAL A 128 1.59 -8.37 -10.18
CA VAL A 128 0.40 -7.62 -10.56
C VAL A 128 -0.77 -7.85 -9.59
N PHE A 129 -0.95 -9.08 -9.11
CA PHE A 129 -1.95 -9.40 -8.11
C PHE A 129 -1.71 -8.62 -6.80
N TYR A 130 -0.46 -8.51 -6.34
CA TYR A 130 -0.13 -7.71 -5.16
C TYR A 130 -0.36 -6.21 -5.37
N GLN A 131 -0.17 -5.69 -6.58
CA GLN A 131 -0.55 -4.31 -6.91
C GLN A 131 -2.06 -4.11 -6.77
N ILE A 132 -2.88 -5.03 -7.30
CA ILE A 132 -4.34 -5.00 -7.14
C ILE A 132 -4.73 -5.01 -5.65
N LEU A 133 -4.16 -5.90 -4.85
CA LEU A 133 -4.42 -5.95 -3.40
C LEU A 133 -4.00 -4.66 -2.69
N SER A 134 -2.86 -4.08 -3.08
CA SER A 134 -2.36 -2.81 -2.53
C SER A 134 -3.32 -1.65 -2.83
N GLU A 135 -3.84 -1.55 -4.05
CA GLU A 135 -4.84 -0.54 -4.41
C GLU A 135 -6.13 -0.69 -3.60
N LEU A 136 -6.63 -1.91 -3.45
CA LEU A 136 -7.82 -2.19 -2.62
C LEU A 136 -7.59 -1.84 -1.15
N TYR A 137 -6.42 -2.19 -0.61
CA TYR A 137 -6.05 -1.87 0.76
C TYR A 137 -5.94 -0.35 0.98
N ASN A 138 -5.30 0.35 0.04
CA ASN A 138 -5.17 1.81 0.10
C ASN A 138 -6.54 2.50 0.03
N ALA A 139 -7.42 2.05 -0.87
CA ALA A 139 -8.79 2.57 -0.97
C ALA A 139 -9.60 2.33 0.32
N ALA A 140 -9.53 1.12 0.88
CA ALA A 140 -10.24 0.76 2.12
C ALA A 140 -9.72 1.52 3.35
N ASN A 141 -8.45 1.93 3.35
CA ASN A 141 -7.79 2.63 4.44
C ASN A 141 -7.50 4.11 4.11
N SER A 142 -8.00 4.64 3.00
CA SER A 142 -7.86 6.05 2.66
C SER A 142 -8.59 6.91 3.67
N SER A 143 -7.86 7.88 4.20
CA SER A 143 -8.43 8.93 5.03
C SER A 143 -7.77 10.26 4.64
N PRO A 144 -8.44 11.42 4.83
CA PRO A 144 -7.82 12.72 4.61
C PRO A 144 -6.48 12.89 5.34
N THR A 145 -6.36 12.26 6.51
CA THR A 145 -5.13 12.26 7.31
C THR A 145 -4.01 11.45 6.65
N ARG A 146 -4.34 10.27 6.13
CA ARG A 146 -3.38 9.42 5.41
C ARG A 146 -2.93 10.09 4.11
N GLU A 147 -3.86 10.66 3.35
CA GLU A 147 -3.56 11.41 2.13
C GLU A 147 -2.61 12.58 2.40
N LEU A 148 -2.88 13.38 3.43
CA LEU A 148 -1.98 14.45 3.87
C LEU A 148 -0.61 13.90 4.26
N THR A 149 -0.55 12.81 5.02
CA THR A 149 0.71 12.17 5.42
C THR A 149 1.52 11.72 4.21
N MET A 150 0.88 11.12 3.20
CA MET A 150 1.56 10.72 1.96
C MET A 150 2.11 11.91 1.17
N LYS A 151 1.37 13.04 1.11
CA LYS A 151 1.88 14.30 0.52
C LYS A 151 3.12 14.79 1.26
N VAL A 152 3.10 14.81 2.58
CA VAL A 152 4.25 15.21 3.40
C VAL A 152 5.45 14.30 3.15
N LEU A 153 5.26 12.98 3.13
CA LEU A 153 6.32 12.00 2.84
C LEU A 153 6.94 12.22 1.46
N ALA A 154 6.13 12.48 0.43
CA ALA A 154 6.61 12.76 -0.92
C ALA A 154 7.48 14.02 -0.98
N ILE A 155 7.08 15.10 -0.30
CA ILE A 155 7.86 16.34 -0.21
C ILE A 155 9.18 16.07 0.54
N VAL A 156 9.12 15.40 1.69
CA VAL A 156 10.32 15.08 2.48
C VAL A 156 11.30 14.22 1.67
N SER A 157 10.84 13.20 0.97
CA SER A 157 11.70 12.33 0.15
C SER A 157 12.42 13.11 -0.95
N ARG A 158 11.77 14.10 -1.56
CA ARG A 158 12.34 14.95 -2.60
C ARG A 158 13.32 15.98 -2.02
N ASP A 159 12.95 16.62 -0.93
CA ASP A 159 13.57 17.86 -0.45
C ASP A 159 14.33 17.73 0.89
N MET A 160 14.46 16.53 1.46
CA MET A 160 15.08 16.33 2.79
C MET A 160 16.50 16.88 2.92
N ARG A 161 17.24 16.99 1.81
CA ARG A 161 18.60 17.55 1.76
C ARG A 161 18.62 19.07 1.75
N CYS A 162 17.48 19.71 1.47
CA CYS A 162 17.32 21.17 1.53
C CYS A 162 16.94 21.61 2.96
N ALA A 163 16.93 22.92 3.20
CA ALA A 163 16.48 23.51 4.48
C ALA A 163 14.94 23.44 4.60
N LEU A 164 14.38 22.23 4.48
CA LEU A 164 12.94 21.99 4.57
C LEU A 164 12.44 22.30 5.98
N THR A 165 11.51 23.23 6.06
CA THR A 165 10.85 23.67 7.30
C THR A 165 9.42 23.17 7.40
N LEU A 166 8.82 23.25 8.58
CA LEU A 166 7.41 22.93 8.76
C LEU A 166 6.50 23.94 8.04
N ASP A 167 6.96 25.16 7.81
CA ASP A 167 6.25 26.17 7.02
C ASP A 167 6.17 25.80 5.55
N ASP A 168 7.26 25.27 5.01
CA ASP A 168 7.27 24.80 3.62
C ASP A 168 6.28 23.64 3.43
N LEU A 169 6.23 22.71 4.39
CA LEU A 169 5.25 21.63 4.38
C LEU A 169 3.82 22.18 4.50
N ALA A 170 3.58 23.15 5.38
CA ALA A 170 2.28 23.75 5.60
C ALA A 170 1.79 24.46 4.31
N ALA A 171 2.64 25.27 3.69
CA ALA A 171 2.35 25.96 2.44
C ALA A 171 2.08 24.98 1.28
N ALA A 172 2.93 23.96 1.12
CA ALA A 172 2.80 22.98 0.04
C ALA A 172 1.57 22.07 0.17
N CYS A 173 1.15 21.77 1.40
CA CYS A 173 -0.01 20.90 1.66
C CYS A 173 -1.33 21.68 1.79
N GLY A 174 -1.30 23.00 1.99
CA GLY A 174 -2.50 23.80 2.22
C GLY A 174 -3.15 23.62 3.60
N TYR A 175 -2.35 23.24 4.61
CA TYR A 175 -2.81 22.99 5.99
C TYR A 175 -1.98 23.78 7.00
N SER A 176 -2.52 23.97 8.21
CA SER A 176 -1.76 24.57 9.31
C SER A 176 -0.65 23.64 9.82
N ARG A 177 0.43 24.21 10.37
CA ARG A 177 1.54 23.46 10.99
C ARG A 177 1.03 22.43 12.01
N ASN A 178 0.11 22.84 12.89
CA ASN A 178 -0.42 21.96 13.93
C ASN A 178 -1.18 20.77 13.33
N HIS A 179 -1.98 21.01 12.28
CA HIS A 179 -2.71 19.95 11.61
C HIS A 179 -1.76 18.92 10.99
N ILE A 180 -0.69 19.37 10.32
CA ILE A 180 0.34 18.49 9.75
C ILE A 180 1.04 17.69 10.84
N ILE A 181 1.45 18.32 11.95
CA ILE A 181 2.12 17.62 13.05
C ILE A 181 1.22 16.52 13.61
N HIS A 182 -0.05 16.83 13.89
CA HIS A 182 -0.98 15.87 14.49
C HIS A 182 -1.34 14.75 13.50
N ALA A 183 -1.65 15.08 12.25
CA ALA A 183 -1.96 14.12 11.20
C ALA A 183 -0.79 13.15 10.97
N PHE A 184 0.40 13.69 10.76
CA PHE A 184 1.60 12.90 10.49
C PHE A 184 1.98 12.02 11.68
N LYS A 185 1.92 12.56 12.92
CA LYS A 185 2.23 11.79 14.13
C LYS A 185 1.23 10.66 14.37
N ARG A 186 -0.05 10.87 14.05
CA ARG A 186 -1.09 9.84 14.18
C ARG A 186 -0.82 8.65 13.25
N GLU A 187 -0.38 8.90 12.01
CA GLU A 187 -0.14 7.87 11.00
C GLU A 187 1.24 7.20 11.13
N THR A 188 2.28 7.96 11.53
CA THR A 188 3.67 7.48 11.52
C THR A 188 4.27 7.25 12.91
N GLY A 189 3.56 7.65 13.96
CA GLY A 189 4.06 7.60 15.33
C GLY A 189 5.03 8.72 15.71
N MET A 190 5.52 9.53 14.77
CA MET A 190 6.50 10.59 15.01
C MET A 190 6.13 11.90 14.31
N THR A 191 6.74 13.01 14.75
CA THR A 191 6.54 14.31 14.09
C THR A 191 7.29 14.38 12.75
N PRO A 192 6.85 15.25 11.79
CA PRO A 192 7.59 15.45 10.52
C PRO A 192 9.06 15.81 10.75
N TYR A 193 9.33 16.67 11.72
CA TYR A 193 10.71 17.05 12.07
C TYR A 193 11.56 15.85 12.54
N ALA A 194 10.99 15.02 13.44
CA ALA A 194 11.69 13.81 13.90
C ALA A 194 11.97 12.85 12.75
N TYR A 195 11.01 12.67 11.86
CA TYR A 195 11.16 11.83 10.66
C TYR A 195 12.27 12.34 9.72
N ILE A 196 12.25 13.65 9.39
CA ILE A 196 13.31 14.28 8.57
C ILE A 196 14.68 14.11 9.23
N LEU A 197 14.77 14.31 10.55
CA LEU A 197 16.01 14.15 11.29
C LEU A 197 16.54 12.71 11.20
N THR A 198 15.69 11.71 11.36
CA THR A 198 16.07 10.29 11.20
C THR A 198 16.64 10.03 9.82
N LEU A 199 15.96 10.47 8.75
CA LEU A 199 16.44 10.28 7.37
C LEU A 199 17.79 10.96 7.13
N ARG A 200 17.98 12.18 7.62
CA ARG A 200 19.25 12.92 7.52
C ARG A 200 20.39 12.22 8.25
N LEU A 201 20.11 11.66 9.43
CA LEU A 201 21.11 10.91 10.21
C LEU A 201 21.49 9.60 9.50
N GLU A 202 20.53 8.87 8.94
CA GLU A 202 20.82 7.67 8.15
C GLU A 202 21.66 7.99 6.91
N ALA A 203 21.31 9.05 6.17
CA ALA A 203 22.11 9.51 5.04
C ALA A 203 23.53 9.94 5.45
N ALA A 204 23.68 10.57 6.62
CA ALA A 204 24.99 10.94 7.15
C ALA A 204 25.81 9.69 7.54
N LYS A 205 25.21 8.69 8.16
CA LYS A 205 25.86 7.40 8.48
C LYS A 205 26.32 6.68 7.21
N ASP A 206 25.49 6.68 6.18
CA ASP A 206 25.85 6.09 4.91
C ASP A 206 27.07 6.78 4.26
N LEU A 207 27.08 8.11 4.20
CA LEU A 207 28.23 8.86 3.70
C LEU A 207 29.48 8.74 4.59
N LEU A 208 29.31 8.66 5.91
CA LEU A 208 30.44 8.43 6.82
C LEU A 208 31.08 7.06 6.57
N ARG A 209 30.31 6.03 6.24
CA ARG A 209 30.79 4.66 5.98
C ARG A 209 31.40 4.53 4.58
N ASN A 210 30.71 5.09 3.57
CA ASN A 210 30.96 4.78 2.17
C ASN A 210 31.72 5.90 1.42
N SER A 211 32.18 6.96 2.10
CA SER A 211 32.93 8.05 1.46
C SER A 211 34.04 8.60 2.35
N GLN A 212 35.02 9.27 1.71
CA GLN A 212 36.09 10.01 2.36
C GLN A 212 35.79 11.51 2.53
N LEU A 213 34.53 11.93 2.31
CA LEU A 213 34.13 13.32 2.41
C LEU A 213 34.39 13.88 3.82
N PRO A 214 34.91 15.11 3.93
CA PRO A 214 34.97 15.83 5.20
C PRO A 214 33.59 15.89 5.87
N VAL A 215 33.56 15.82 7.20
CA VAL A 215 32.29 15.78 7.95
C VAL A 215 31.45 17.04 7.72
N GLU A 216 32.11 18.17 7.48
CA GLU A 216 31.46 19.44 7.09
C GLU A 216 30.68 19.33 5.78
N GLN A 217 31.26 18.65 4.79
CA GLN A 217 30.59 18.41 3.50
C GLN A 217 29.43 17.42 3.65
N ILE A 218 29.59 16.40 4.50
CA ILE A 218 28.49 15.49 4.83
C ILE A 218 27.35 16.24 5.51
N ALA A 219 27.65 17.16 6.44
CA ALA A 219 26.64 17.97 7.10
C ALA A 219 25.81 18.80 6.08
N ALA A 220 26.48 19.40 5.12
CA ALA A 220 25.82 20.15 4.06
C ALA A 220 25.01 19.22 3.14
N ALA A 221 25.59 18.11 2.68
CA ALA A 221 24.95 17.15 1.76
C ALA A 221 23.70 16.48 2.37
N CYS A 222 23.66 16.34 3.72
CA CYS A 222 22.51 15.74 4.41
C CYS A 222 21.51 16.77 4.96
N GLY A 223 21.65 18.05 4.63
CA GLY A 223 20.68 19.10 4.99
C GLY A 223 20.77 19.57 6.43
N PHE A 224 21.89 19.36 7.14
CA PHE A 224 22.12 19.91 8.50
C PHE A 224 22.53 21.39 8.48
N GLY A 225 22.95 21.92 7.33
CA GLY A 225 23.42 23.29 7.15
C GLY A 225 24.78 23.60 7.77
N SER A 226 25.16 22.97 8.89
CA SER A 226 26.47 23.15 9.53
C SER A 226 26.95 21.89 10.24
N TYR A 227 28.28 21.77 10.38
CA TYR A 227 28.93 20.73 11.18
C TYR A 227 28.40 20.68 12.63
N ILE A 228 28.23 21.83 13.27
CA ILE A 228 27.77 21.92 14.66
C ILE A 228 26.38 21.30 14.82
N ASN A 229 25.48 21.54 13.87
CA ASN A 229 24.13 20.97 13.89
C ASN A 229 24.17 19.46 13.70
N LEU A 230 24.94 18.96 12.73
CA LEU A 230 25.14 17.52 12.57
C LEU A 230 25.73 16.91 13.85
N TYR A 231 26.82 17.47 14.37
CA TYR A 231 27.50 16.96 15.56
C TYR A 231 26.57 16.83 16.76
N LYS A 232 25.81 17.90 17.10
CA LYS A 232 24.87 17.88 18.22
C LYS A 232 23.79 16.82 18.07
N LYS A 233 23.17 16.73 16.90
CA LYS A 233 22.09 15.76 16.62
C LYS A 233 22.63 14.34 16.57
N PHE A 234 23.75 14.13 15.88
CA PHE A 234 24.40 12.84 15.73
C PHE A 234 24.85 12.27 17.08
N LYS A 235 25.55 13.10 17.91
CA LYS A 235 25.99 12.68 19.25
C LYS A 235 24.81 12.34 20.17
N LYS A 236 23.68 13.05 20.03
CA LYS A 236 22.47 12.76 20.80
C LYS A 236 21.86 11.40 20.44
N HIS A 237 21.88 11.01 19.15
CA HIS A 237 21.24 9.79 18.66
C HIS A 237 22.17 8.58 18.67
N GLU A 238 23.44 8.76 18.30
CA GLU A 238 24.42 7.68 18.14
C GLU A 238 25.38 7.57 19.35
N HIS A 239 25.25 8.44 20.35
CA HIS A 239 26.06 8.51 21.57
C HIS A 239 27.58 8.71 21.33
N CYS A 240 27.98 9.00 20.11
CA CYS A 240 29.37 9.33 19.74
C CYS A 240 29.43 10.42 18.69
N SER A 241 30.62 10.97 18.40
CA SER A 241 30.81 11.97 17.36
C SER A 241 30.78 11.32 15.96
N PRO A 242 30.42 12.07 14.88
CA PRO A 242 30.48 11.56 13.52
C PRO A 242 31.86 10.99 13.13
N ALA A 243 32.95 11.68 13.53
CA ALA A 243 34.32 11.24 13.25
C ALA A 243 34.65 9.92 13.96
N LYS A 244 34.24 9.78 15.23
CA LYS A 244 34.45 8.54 16.00
C LYS A 244 33.59 7.42 15.39
N TRP A 245 32.36 7.71 14.99
CA TRP A 245 31.48 6.74 14.36
C TRP A 245 32.08 6.20 13.05
N ARG A 246 32.64 7.09 12.21
CA ARG A 246 33.38 6.71 11.01
C ARG A 246 34.50 5.73 11.33
N SER A 247 35.39 6.06 12.30
CA SER A 247 36.52 5.20 12.63
C SER A 247 36.17 3.81 13.16
N ILE A 248 34.94 3.63 13.63
CA ILE A 248 34.46 2.32 14.13
C ILE A 248 33.77 1.52 13.01
N ASN A 249 33.19 2.18 11.99
CA ASN A 249 32.32 1.56 11.00
C ASN A 249 32.85 1.64 9.54
N SER A 250 34.08 2.14 9.34
CA SER A 250 34.79 2.18 8.04
C SER A 250 35.60 0.95 7.82
#